data_d73ffa9d48f687722342f3ad6c17f99d
#
_entry.id   d73ffa9d48f687722342f3ad6c17f99d
#
_cell.length_a   1.000
_cell.length_b   1.000
_cell.length_c   1.000
_cell.angle_alpha   90.00
_cell.angle_beta   90.00
_cell.angle_gamma   90.00
#
_symmetry.space_group_name_H-M   'P 1'
#
loop_
_entity.id
_entity.type
_entity.pdbx_description
1 polymer ?
#
loop_
_entity_poly.entity_id
_entity_poly.type
_entity_poly.pdbx_seq_one_letter_code
_entity_poly.pdbx_strand_id
1 'polypeptide(L)'
;MRLRHVTVDCADPYELATFWSRLIGWPVSELDKPGDDEVLVDAPDPVPGLLFIRVPEPRPGKNRVHFDWKPDGRSRDEEVERALGLGATSTRTTAVPRVAAG
;
A
#
# COMPACT_ATOMS: atom_id res chain seq x y z
N MET A 1 -22.97 -4.48 8.31
CA MET A 1 -21.70 -5.05 7.91
C MET A 1 -20.70 -3.92 7.67
N ARG A 2 -19.45 -4.10 8.09
CA ARG A 2 -18.43 -3.05 8.00
C ARG A 2 -17.14 -3.64 7.47
N LEU A 3 -16.51 -2.97 6.50
CA LEU A 3 -15.20 -3.38 5.98
C LEU A 3 -14.13 -3.00 7.01
N ARG A 4 -13.44 -4.00 7.53
CA ARG A 4 -12.43 -3.80 8.58
C ARG A 4 -11.05 -3.54 8.01
N HIS A 5 -10.60 -4.40 7.13
CA HIS A 5 -9.29 -4.32 6.47
C HIS A 5 -9.40 -4.71 5.01
N VAL A 6 -8.51 -4.17 4.20
CA VAL A 6 -8.16 -4.75 2.90
C VAL A 6 -6.87 -5.52 3.13
N THR A 7 -6.86 -6.80 2.80
CA THR A 7 -5.71 -7.67 3.02
C THR A 7 -4.95 -7.87 1.72
N VAL A 8 -3.62 -7.69 1.77
CA VAL A 8 -2.72 -7.80 0.62
C VAL A 8 -1.70 -8.90 0.91
N ASP A 9 -1.65 -9.91 0.04
CA ASP A 9 -0.63 -10.95 0.11
C ASP A 9 0.68 -10.44 -0.49
N CYS A 10 1.80 -10.70 0.15
CA CYS A 10 3.09 -10.17 -0.28
C CYS A 10 4.26 -11.02 0.25
N ALA A 11 5.46 -10.72 -0.23
CA ALA A 11 6.67 -11.43 0.18
C ALA A 11 7.23 -10.90 1.50
N ASP A 12 7.21 -9.58 1.70
CA ASP A 12 7.72 -8.94 2.91
C ASP A 12 6.71 -7.92 3.42
N PRO A 13 5.85 -8.32 4.38
CA PRO A 13 4.79 -7.43 4.87
C PRO A 13 5.28 -6.13 5.48
N TYR A 14 6.36 -6.17 6.27
CA TYR A 14 6.83 -4.96 6.93
C TYR A 14 7.38 -3.94 5.93
N GLU A 15 8.12 -4.40 4.94
CA GLU A 15 8.66 -3.53 3.89
C GLU A 15 7.55 -2.87 3.09
N LEU A 16 6.57 -3.68 2.66
CA LEU A 16 5.45 -3.16 1.87
C LEU A 16 4.56 -2.24 2.70
N ALA A 17 4.28 -2.61 3.94
CA ALA A 17 3.50 -1.77 4.85
C ALA A 17 4.20 -0.43 5.11
N THR A 18 5.51 -0.43 5.27
CA THR A 18 6.28 0.79 5.47
C THR A 18 6.19 1.71 4.25
N PHE A 19 6.26 1.16 3.05
CA PHE A 19 6.07 1.93 1.83
C PHE A 19 4.70 2.61 1.82
N TRP A 20 3.64 1.84 2.04
CA TRP A 20 2.28 2.39 2.03
C TRP A 20 2.04 3.38 3.16
N SER A 21 2.60 3.11 4.35
CA SER A 21 2.53 4.03 5.48
C SER A 21 3.11 5.40 5.12
N ARG A 22 4.27 5.42 4.47
CA ARG A 22 4.93 6.66 4.06
C ARG A 22 4.18 7.38 2.95
N LEU A 23 3.64 6.61 2.01
CA LEU A 23 2.92 7.20 0.88
C LEU A 23 1.60 7.82 1.31
N ILE A 24 0.83 7.12 2.15
CA ILE A 24 -0.51 7.56 2.56
C ILE A 24 -0.47 8.49 3.77
N GLY A 25 0.49 8.29 4.66
CA GLY A 25 0.57 9.02 5.92
C GLY A 25 -0.14 8.33 7.08
N TRP A 26 -0.52 7.06 6.95
CA TRP A 26 -1.08 6.28 8.04
C TRP A 26 0.02 5.51 8.75
N PRO A 27 -0.03 5.35 10.08
CA PRO A 27 1.04 4.66 10.82
C PRO A 27 0.98 3.15 10.67
N VAL A 28 2.15 2.50 10.70
CA VAL A 28 2.24 1.06 10.91
C VAL A 28 1.89 0.79 12.38
N SER A 29 1.13 -0.27 12.65
CA SER A 29 0.76 -0.64 14.01
C SER A 29 1.99 -0.80 14.90
N GLU A 30 1.92 -0.28 16.12
CA GLU A 30 3.01 -0.37 17.09
C GLU A 30 3.32 -1.81 17.53
N LEU A 31 2.38 -2.72 17.32
CA LEU A 31 2.56 -4.13 17.67
C LEU A 31 3.36 -4.91 16.64
N ASP A 32 3.58 -4.34 15.46
CA ASP A 32 4.21 -5.01 14.34
C ASP A 32 5.68 -4.61 14.19
N LYS A 33 6.50 -5.57 13.77
CA LYS A 33 7.96 -5.44 13.69
C LYS A 33 8.48 -5.94 12.35
N PRO A 34 9.69 -5.51 11.95
CA PRO A 34 10.35 -6.12 10.78
C PRO A 34 10.43 -7.64 10.91
N GLY A 35 10.08 -8.33 9.83
CA GLY A 35 10.10 -9.79 9.79
C GLY A 35 8.79 -10.46 10.18
N ASP A 36 7.81 -9.72 10.67
CA ASP A 36 6.51 -10.28 11.02
C ASP A 36 5.78 -10.80 9.78
N ASP A 37 4.99 -11.87 9.96
CA ASP A 37 4.20 -12.46 8.89
C ASP A 37 2.93 -11.67 8.56
N GLU A 38 2.50 -10.81 9.47
CA GLU A 38 1.35 -9.92 9.29
C GLU A 38 1.69 -8.55 9.82
N VAL A 39 1.43 -7.53 9.04
CA VAL A 39 1.69 -6.13 9.41
C VAL A 39 0.49 -5.28 9.03
N LEU A 40 -0.01 -4.49 9.97
CA LEU A 40 -1.18 -3.64 9.78
C LEU A 40 -0.75 -2.18 9.61
N VAL A 41 -1.29 -1.54 8.58
CA VAL A 41 -1.26 -0.08 8.47
C VAL A 41 -2.60 0.44 8.98
N ASP A 42 -2.56 1.20 10.07
CA ASP A 42 -3.75 1.71 10.73
C ASP A 42 -4.32 2.93 10.01
N ALA A 43 -5.54 2.79 9.51
CA ALA A 43 -6.26 3.92 8.94
C ALA A 43 -7.06 4.65 10.02
N PRO A 44 -7.31 5.95 9.83
CA PRO A 44 -8.20 6.67 10.75
C PRO A 44 -9.63 6.13 10.67
N ASP A 45 -10.26 5.91 11.81
CA ASP A 45 -11.63 5.45 11.89
C ASP A 45 -12.56 6.43 11.15
N PRO A 46 -13.51 5.97 10.34
CA PRO A 46 -13.94 4.59 10.07
C PRO A 46 -13.34 3.95 8.81
N VAL A 47 -12.27 4.48 8.29
CA VAL A 47 -11.65 3.99 7.06
C VAL A 47 -11.03 2.62 7.32
N PRO A 48 -11.19 1.64 6.41
CA PRO A 48 -10.56 0.33 6.61
C PRO A 48 -9.04 0.42 6.51
N GLY A 49 -8.34 -0.30 7.38
CA GLY A 49 -6.89 -0.38 7.34
C GLY A 49 -6.39 -1.30 6.24
N LEU A 50 -5.07 -1.36 6.10
CA LEU A 50 -4.40 -2.25 5.15
C LEU A 50 -3.63 -3.30 5.94
N LEU A 51 -3.96 -4.58 5.72
CA LEU A 51 -3.28 -5.69 6.38
C LEU A 51 -2.42 -6.41 5.34
N PHE A 52 -1.12 -6.51 5.60
CA PHE A 52 -0.18 -7.17 4.71
C PHE A 52 0.20 -8.51 5.31
N ILE A 53 0.02 -9.59 4.54
CA ILE A 53 0.27 -10.96 4.99
C ILE A 53 1.30 -11.62 4.10
N ARG A 54 2.29 -12.27 4.73
CA ARG A 54 3.32 -13.00 4.01
C ARG A 54 2.74 -14.25 3.37
N VAL A 55 3.00 -14.43 2.09
CA VAL A 55 2.68 -15.67 1.38
C VAL A 55 3.93 -16.17 0.66
N PRO A 56 4.14 -17.50 0.60
CA PRO A 56 5.35 -18.04 -0.03
C PRO A 56 5.28 -18.06 -1.56
N GLU A 57 4.09 -18.05 -2.14
CA GLU A 57 3.93 -18.16 -3.58
C GLU A 57 4.11 -16.79 -4.25
N PRO A 58 4.80 -16.72 -5.38
CA PRO A 58 4.79 -15.51 -6.17
C PRO A 58 3.39 -15.26 -6.74
N ARG A 59 3.05 -13.99 -6.92
CA ARG A 59 1.77 -13.63 -7.50
C ARG A 59 1.68 -14.14 -8.94
N PRO A 60 0.61 -14.87 -9.32
CA PRO A 60 0.51 -15.51 -10.63
C PRO A 60 0.09 -14.55 -11.74
N GLY A 61 0.45 -13.31 -11.69
CA GLY A 61 0.14 -12.36 -12.73
C GLY A 61 -0.26 -11.00 -12.20
N LYS A 62 -1.04 -10.27 -12.99
CA LYS A 62 -1.43 -8.92 -12.70
C LYS A 62 -2.50 -8.87 -11.61
N ASN A 63 -2.37 -7.92 -10.69
CA ASN A 63 -3.43 -7.64 -9.72
C ASN A 63 -4.69 -7.18 -10.43
N ARG A 64 -5.82 -7.73 -9.99
CA ARG A 64 -7.13 -7.31 -10.51
C ARG A 64 -7.78 -6.25 -9.65
N VAL A 65 -7.28 -6.07 -8.42
CA VAL A 65 -7.75 -5.04 -7.51
C VAL A 65 -6.66 -3.98 -7.39
N HIS A 66 -7.04 -2.74 -7.59
CA HIS A 66 -6.13 -1.60 -7.49
C HIS A 66 -6.70 -0.57 -6.52
N PHE A 67 -5.81 0.17 -5.88
CA PHE A 67 -6.21 1.34 -5.11
C PHE A 67 -6.15 2.56 -6.00
N ASP A 68 -7.21 3.34 -6.01
CA ASP A 68 -7.23 4.62 -6.69
C ASP A 68 -7.14 5.70 -5.62
N TRP A 69 -6.07 6.49 -5.68
CA TRP A 69 -5.79 7.49 -4.67
C TRP A 69 -5.93 8.89 -5.26
N LYS A 70 -6.44 9.79 -4.43
CA LYS A 70 -6.51 11.21 -4.77
C LYS A 70 -5.43 11.94 -3.98
N PRO A 71 -4.57 12.75 -4.63
CA PRO A 71 -3.59 13.55 -3.91
C PRO A 71 -4.26 14.52 -2.95
N ASP A 72 -3.61 14.76 -1.82
CA ASP A 72 -4.10 15.65 -0.79
C ASP A 72 -3.03 16.70 -0.51
N GLY A 73 -3.29 17.93 -0.91
CA GLY A 73 -2.36 19.04 -0.71
C GLY A 73 -1.21 19.12 -1.70
N ARG A 74 -1.13 18.22 -2.68
CA ARG A 74 -0.10 18.20 -3.72
C ARG A 74 -0.74 18.00 -5.07
N SER A 75 -0.04 18.39 -6.14
CA SER A 75 -0.48 18.06 -7.49
C SER A 75 -0.29 16.56 -7.74
N ARG A 76 -0.96 16.04 -8.76
CA ARG A 76 -0.80 14.63 -9.17
C ARG A 76 0.65 14.33 -9.54
N ASP A 77 1.30 15.23 -10.27
CA ASP A 77 2.69 15.03 -10.69
C ASP A 77 3.63 15.00 -9.50
N GLU A 78 3.42 15.88 -8.52
CA GLU A 78 4.22 15.90 -7.29
C GLU A 78 4.04 14.60 -6.51
N GLU A 79 2.83 14.07 -6.43
CA GLU A 79 2.57 12.82 -5.71
C GLU A 79 3.17 11.61 -6.42
N VAL A 80 3.14 11.59 -7.76
CA VAL A 80 3.78 10.53 -8.53
C VAL A 80 5.30 10.54 -8.31
N GLU A 81 5.91 11.72 -8.34
CA GLU A 81 7.34 11.88 -8.06
C GLU A 81 7.69 11.38 -6.67
N ARG A 82 6.88 11.75 -5.67
CA ARG A 82 7.09 11.32 -4.29
C ARG A 82 6.98 9.80 -4.15
N ALA A 83 5.98 9.20 -4.79
CA ALA A 83 5.79 7.74 -4.77
C ALA A 83 6.99 7.02 -5.39
N LEU A 84 7.48 7.52 -6.53
CA LEU A 84 8.66 6.94 -7.18
C LEU A 84 9.90 7.03 -6.28
N GLY A 85 10.07 8.15 -5.59
CA GLY A 85 11.16 8.34 -4.64
C GLY A 85 11.08 7.40 -3.44
N LEU A 86 9.88 6.94 -3.07
CA LEU A 86 9.67 5.98 -2.00
C LEU A 86 9.82 4.52 -2.43
N GLY A 87 9.98 4.25 -3.73
CA GLY A 87 10.21 2.92 -4.25
C GLY A 87 9.13 2.37 -5.17
N ALA A 88 8.10 3.16 -5.48
CA ALA A 88 7.07 2.75 -6.43
C ALA A 88 7.63 2.68 -7.84
N THR A 89 7.04 1.82 -8.68
CA THR A 89 7.36 1.77 -10.10
C THR A 89 6.12 2.15 -10.91
N SER A 90 6.33 2.85 -12.01
CA SER A 90 5.25 3.18 -12.92
C SER A 90 4.92 1.95 -13.76
N THR A 91 3.66 1.51 -13.71
CA THR A 91 3.23 0.33 -14.45
C THR A 91 2.59 0.68 -15.78
N ARG A 92 2.29 1.95 -16.01
CA ARG A 92 1.58 2.39 -17.22
C ARG A 92 1.91 3.84 -17.53
N THR A 93 1.78 4.16 -18.80
CA THR A 93 1.95 5.53 -19.33
C THR A 93 0.62 6.18 -19.65
N THR A 94 -0.43 5.86 -18.91
CA THR A 94 -1.75 6.46 -19.09
C THR A 94 -1.87 7.79 -18.35
N ALA A 95 -2.95 8.52 -18.62
CA ALA A 95 -3.20 9.81 -17.99
C ALA A 95 -3.38 9.70 -16.47
N VAL A 96 -3.72 8.53 -15.94
CA VAL A 96 -3.90 8.29 -14.50
C VAL A 96 -2.86 7.27 -14.03
N PRO A 97 -1.77 7.71 -13.42
CA PRO A 97 -0.77 6.78 -12.87
C PRO A 97 -1.34 5.94 -11.73
N ARG A 98 -0.82 4.73 -11.57
CA ARG A 98 -1.24 3.82 -10.52
C ARG A 98 -0.02 3.32 -9.77
N VAL A 99 -0.22 3.03 -8.49
CA VAL A 99 0.78 2.39 -7.64
C VAL A 99 0.28 0.99 -7.32
N ALA A 100 1.12 -0.03 -7.57
CA ALA A 100 0.74 -1.42 -7.32
C ALA A 100 0.57 -1.66 -5.82
N ALA A 101 -0.45 -2.45 -5.45
CA ALA A 101 -0.76 -2.72 -4.06
C ALA A 101 0.07 -3.84 -3.43
N GLY A 102 0.76 -4.65 -4.23
CA GLY A 102 1.52 -5.74 -3.63
C GLY A 102 2.57 -6.36 -4.50
#